data_2c5a69dd2c83a0d127f7e26312f2b56f
#
_entry.id   2c5a69dd2c83a0d127f7e26312f2b56f
#
_cell.length_a   1.000
_cell.length_b   1.000
_cell.length_c   1.000
_cell.angle_alpha   90.00
_cell.angle_beta   90.00
_cell.angle_gamma   90.00
#
_symmetry.space_group_name_H-M   'P 1'
#
loop_
_entity.id
_entity.type
_entity.pdbx_description
1 polymer ?
#
loop_
_entity_poly.entity_id
_entity_poly.type
_entity_poly.pdbx_seq_one_letter_code
_entity_poly.pdbx_strand_id
1 'polypeptide(L)'
;AANLVAISYLEKLTGQEFMYIDWVVRFLPLLVLVLLLNLFFLFHLPVPVKHLAGTSEYFKEMYVQLGTIRLGEKISLVLFVAATLLAFIRPLYAGWLPALKPAYVFLIMGLLAFTFEDEDGKALLTWEFAEKGVMWGMLFLFAGGLALGSLVTETGAALKMAEAITLLPLTGGLETVFAFTLFSTVLTEISSNTAAAAITVPVVQSIAQALGLNTIPYLFVAIVAFN
;
A
#
# COMPACT_ATOMS: atom_id res chain seq x y z
N ALA A 1 2.15 -0.95 -1.16
CA ALA A 1 3.19 -0.35 -2.00
C ALA A 1 2.60 0.76 -2.89
N ALA A 2 1.70 0.46 -3.81
CA ALA A 2 1.08 1.44 -4.71
C ALA A 2 0.45 2.64 -3.98
N ASN A 3 -0.29 2.38 -2.92
CA ASN A 3 -0.92 3.43 -2.09
C ASN A 3 0.09 4.43 -1.49
N LEU A 4 1.32 3.98 -1.15
CA LEU A 4 2.34 4.88 -0.62
C LEU A 4 2.85 5.86 -1.69
N VAL A 5 2.94 5.44 -2.95
CA VAL A 5 3.26 6.33 -4.07
C VAL A 5 2.18 7.41 -4.17
N ALA A 6 0.92 7.01 -4.19
CA ALA A 6 -0.19 7.95 -4.29
C ALA A 6 -0.28 8.90 -3.08
N ILE A 7 -0.07 8.40 -1.86
CA ILE A 7 -0.02 9.21 -0.65
C ILE A 7 1.09 10.26 -0.75
N SER A 8 2.29 9.89 -1.23
CA SER A 8 3.40 10.84 -1.37
C SER A 8 3.08 11.99 -2.34
N TYR A 9 2.32 11.73 -3.39
CA TYR A 9 1.83 12.76 -4.31
C TYR A 9 0.73 13.63 -3.69
N LEU A 10 -0.22 13.00 -2.98
CA LEU A 10 -1.27 13.73 -2.25
C LEU A 10 -0.69 14.66 -1.19
N GLU A 11 0.32 14.20 -0.43
CA GLU A 11 1.05 15.03 0.54
C GLU A 11 1.75 16.22 -0.11
N LYS A 12 2.39 16.01 -1.29
CA LYS A 12 3.01 17.10 -2.04
C LYS A 12 1.98 18.11 -2.54
N LEU A 13 0.81 17.67 -2.98
CA LEU A 13 -0.25 18.54 -3.49
C LEU A 13 -0.96 19.33 -2.40
N THR A 14 -1.19 18.70 -1.26
CA THR A 14 -1.98 19.30 -0.15
C THR A 14 -1.11 20.02 0.86
N GLY A 15 0.19 19.72 0.91
CA GLY A 15 1.10 20.19 1.96
C GLY A 15 0.81 19.59 3.35
N GLN A 16 -0.05 18.59 3.43
CA GLN A 16 -0.49 17.95 4.68
C GLN A 16 -0.07 16.48 4.71
N GLU A 17 0.33 15.98 5.88
CA GLU A 17 0.60 14.56 6.10
C GLU A 17 -0.71 13.78 6.08
N PHE A 18 -0.78 12.75 5.25
CA PHE A 18 -1.92 11.82 5.21
C PHE A 18 -1.77 10.77 6.32
N MET A 19 -2.61 10.88 7.34
CA MET A 19 -2.59 9.93 8.44
C MET A 19 -3.10 8.56 7.98
N TYR A 20 -2.45 7.50 8.45
CA TYR A 20 -2.83 6.13 8.09
C TYR A 20 -4.28 5.81 8.46
N ILE A 21 -4.74 6.30 9.61
CA ILE A 21 -6.11 6.11 10.07
C ILE A 21 -7.13 6.79 9.14
N ASP A 22 -6.82 7.98 8.63
CA ASP A 22 -7.72 8.70 7.70
C ASP A 22 -7.84 7.95 6.38
N TRP A 23 -6.74 7.34 5.93
CA TRP A 23 -6.73 6.48 4.76
C TRP A 23 -7.63 5.26 4.96
N VAL A 24 -7.46 4.55 6.06
CA VAL A 24 -8.29 3.37 6.41
C VAL A 24 -9.75 3.75 6.48
N VAL A 25 -10.12 4.81 7.19
CA VAL A 25 -11.51 5.24 7.35
C VAL A 25 -12.15 5.60 6.02
N ARG A 26 -11.42 6.24 5.10
CA ARG A 26 -11.94 6.59 3.76
C ARG A 26 -12.24 5.37 2.90
N PHE A 27 -11.37 4.36 2.93
CA PHE A 27 -11.52 3.17 2.09
C PHE A 27 -12.31 2.05 2.77
N LEU A 28 -12.53 2.12 4.09
CA LEU A 28 -13.26 1.10 4.85
C LEU A 28 -14.66 0.80 4.29
N PRO A 29 -15.50 1.79 3.91
CA PRO A 29 -16.82 1.52 3.35
C PRO A 29 -16.74 0.72 2.03
N LEU A 30 -15.79 1.09 1.16
CA LEU A 30 -15.55 0.38 -0.09
C LEU A 30 -15.04 -1.05 0.16
N LEU A 31 -14.08 -1.20 1.07
CA LEU A 31 -13.53 -2.50 1.46
C LEU A 31 -14.62 -3.42 1.99
N VAL A 32 -15.48 -2.92 2.88
CA VAL A 32 -16.61 -3.70 3.44
C VAL A 32 -17.59 -4.09 2.34
N LEU A 33 -17.92 -3.17 1.42
CA LEU A 33 -18.80 -3.46 0.30
C LEU A 33 -18.23 -4.58 -0.58
N VAL A 34 -16.96 -4.44 -0.99
CA VAL A 34 -16.28 -5.44 -1.82
C VAL A 34 -16.18 -6.79 -1.10
N LEU A 35 -15.88 -6.78 0.20
CA LEU A 35 -15.84 -8.00 1.02
C LEU A 35 -17.21 -8.70 1.05
N LEU A 36 -18.28 -7.95 1.30
CA LEU A 36 -19.64 -8.50 1.32
C LEU A 36 -20.06 -9.06 -0.03
N LEU A 37 -19.74 -8.36 -1.13
CA LEU A 37 -19.97 -8.86 -2.48
C LEU A 37 -19.20 -10.15 -2.76
N ASN A 38 -17.92 -10.21 -2.39
CA ASN A 38 -17.12 -11.42 -2.55
C ASN A 38 -17.67 -12.59 -1.74
N LEU A 39 -18.04 -12.35 -0.47
CA LEU A 39 -18.66 -13.37 0.37
C LEU A 39 -20.00 -13.84 -0.23
N PHE A 40 -20.82 -12.90 -0.72
CA PHE A 40 -22.08 -13.24 -1.38
C PHE A 40 -21.86 -14.19 -2.56
N PHE A 41 -20.94 -13.84 -3.47
CA PHE A 41 -20.61 -14.70 -4.60
C PHE A 41 -20.03 -16.04 -4.14
N LEU A 42 -19.10 -16.03 -3.19
CA LEU A 42 -18.44 -17.24 -2.69
C LEU A 42 -19.45 -18.23 -2.10
N PHE A 43 -20.43 -17.73 -1.33
CA PHE A 43 -21.48 -18.59 -0.74
C PHE A 43 -22.49 -19.11 -1.75
N HIS A 44 -22.63 -18.45 -2.92
CA HIS A 44 -23.55 -18.86 -3.98
C HIS A 44 -22.88 -19.69 -5.08
N LEU A 45 -21.55 -19.84 -5.05
CA LEU A 45 -20.86 -20.72 -5.99
C LEU A 45 -21.14 -22.18 -5.65
N PRO A 46 -21.48 -23.01 -6.66
CA PRO A 46 -21.64 -24.44 -6.48
C PRO A 46 -20.30 -25.08 -6.14
N VAL A 47 -20.15 -25.59 -4.93
CA VAL A 47 -18.91 -26.29 -4.51
C VAL A 47 -19.18 -27.80 -4.58
N PRO A 48 -18.38 -28.54 -5.36
CA PRO A 48 -18.54 -30.00 -5.50
C PRO A 48 -18.22 -30.76 -4.20
N VAL A 49 -17.39 -30.19 -3.33
CA VAL A 49 -17.00 -30.77 -2.03
C VAL A 49 -17.31 -29.79 -0.91
N LYS A 50 -18.29 -30.12 -0.07
CA LYS A 50 -18.73 -29.28 1.06
C LYS A 50 -17.80 -29.35 2.28
N HIS A 51 -17.05 -30.43 2.43
CA HIS A 51 -16.14 -30.66 3.55
C HIS A 51 -14.82 -31.24 3.05
N LEU A 52 -13.72 -30.65 3.45
CA LEU A 52 -12.38 -31.19 3.25
C LEU A 52 -12.09 -32.18 4.39
N ALA A 53 -12.06 -33.47 4.09
CA ALA A 53 -11.74 -34.49 5.08
C ALA A 53 -10.29 -34.35 5.56
N GLY A 54 -10.05 -34.55 6.86
CA GLY A 54 -8.71 -34.51 7.46
C GLY A 54 -8.13 -33.12 7.72
N THR A 55 -8.79 -32.05 7.30
CA THR A 55 -8.28 -30.67 7.46
C THR A 55 -8.15 -30.27 8.92
N SER A 56 -9.10 -30.66 9.76
CA SER A 56 -9.09 -30.33 11.19
C SER A 56 -7.93 -31.00 11.93
N GLU A 57 -7.74 -32.31 11.68
CA GLU A 57 -6.63 -33.08 12.25
C GLU A 57 -5.28 -32.54 11.79
N TYR A 58 -5.13 -32.23 10.50
CA TYR A 58 -3.92 -31.67 9.95
C TYR A 58 -3.53 -30.34 10.62
N PHE A 59 -4.46 -29.40 10.75
CA PHE A 59 -4.18 -28.15 11.44
C PHE A 59 -3.95 -28.32 12.93
N LYS A 60 -4.61 -29.27 13.57
CA LYS A 60 -4.37 -29.57 14.98
C LYS A 60 -2.98 -30.16 15.21
N GLU A 61 -2.53 -31.05 14.34
CA GLU A 61 -1.16 -31.59 14.38
C GLU A 61 -0.13 -30.47 14.17
N MET A 62 -0.31 -29.63 13.17
CA MET A 62 0.56 -28.46 12.94
C MET A 62 0.60 -27.53 14.16
N TYR A 63 -0.55 -27.25 14.76
CA TYR A 63 -0.64 -26.42 15.96
C TYR A 63 0.13 -27.01 17.15
N VAL A 64 0.00 -28.33 17.36
CA VAL A 64 0.73 -29.04 18.42
C VAL A 64 2.24 -29.02 18.17
N GLN A 65 2.67 -29.13 16.90
CA GLN A 65 4.09 -29.07 16.52
C GLN A 65 4.73 -27.70 16.76
N LEU A 66 3.96 -26.61 16.76
CA LEU A 66 4.45 -25.26 17.06
C LEU A 66 4.98 -25.14 18.50
N GLY A 67 4.43 -25.93 19.44
CA GLY A 67 4.83 -25.88 20.84
C GLY A 67 4.42 -24.59 21.56
N THR A 68 5.18 -24.24 22.59
CA THR A 68 4.96 -22.99 23.36
C THR A 68 5.67 -21.82 22.72
N ILE A 69 5.03 -20.66 22.75
CA ILE A 69 5.62 -19.41 22.22
C ILE A 69 6.91 -19.08 22.96
N ARG A 70 8.01 -19.00 22.24
CA ARG A 70 9.35 -18.68 22.75
C ARG A 70 9.51 -17.20 23.07
N LEU A 71 10.52 -16.87 23.88
CA LEU A 71 10.81 -15.47 24.25
C LEU A 71 11.08 -14.61 23.02
N GLY A 72 11.89 -15.07 22.08
CA GLY A 72 12.17 -14.39 20.83
C GLY A 72 10.91 -14.07 20.00
N GLU A 73 9.98 -15.02 19.93
CA GLU A 73 8.68 -14.82 19.23
C GLU A 73 7.81 -13.76 19.93
N LYS A 74 7.80 -13.76 21.27
CA LYS A 74 7.07 -12.74 22.06
C LYS A 74 7.65 -11.36 21.83
N ILE A 75 8.98 -11.21 21.86
CA ILE A 75 9.63 -9.91 21.61
C ILE A 75 9.32 -9.43 20.18
N SER A 76 9.45 -10.31 19.18
CA SER A 76 9.12 -9.97 17.78
C SER A 76 7.67 -9.52 17.63
N LEU A 77 6.73 -10.24 18.27
CA LEU A 77 5.32 -9.88 18.27
C LEU A 77 5.09 -8.51 18.92
N VAL A 78 5.71 -8.26 20.08
CA VAL A 78 5.60 -6.97 20.78
C VAL A 78 6.14 -5.84 19.94
N LEU A 79 7.31 -5.99 19.32
CA LEU A 79 7.91 -4.97 18.43
C LEU A 79 7.00 -4.69 17.23
N PHE A 80 6.47 -5.73 16.61
CA PHE A 80 5.57 -5.58 15.45
C PHE A 80 4.25 -4.90 15.84
N VAL A 81 3.62 -5.35 16.93
CA VAL A 81 2.37 -4.76 17.42
C VAL A 81 2.59 -3.31 17.85
N ALA A 82 3.70 -3.02 18.55
CA ALA A 82 4.04 -1.65 18.95
C ALA A 82 4.24 -0.74 17.73
N ALA A 83 4.99 -1.21 16.71
CA ALA A 83 5.17 -0.46 15.46
C ALA A 83 3.83 -0.15 14.79
N THR A 84 2.98 -1.16 14.69
CA THR A 84 1.67 -1.05 14.07
C THR A 84 0.76 -0.08 14.84
N LEU A 85 0.66 -0.24 16.15
CA LEU A 85 -0.14 0.65 17.00
C LEU A 85 0.36 2.09 16.91
N LEU A 86 1.67 2.33 17.00
CA LEU A 86 2.25 3.66 16.86
C LEU A 86 1.94 4.28 15.50
N ALA A 87 1.96 3.49 14.42
CA ALA A 87 1.57 3.98 13.09
C ALA A 87 0.08 4.42 13.05
N PHE A 88 -0.82 3.67 13.69
CA PHE A 88 -2.24 4.02 13.76
C PHE A 88 -2.54 5.24 14.63
N ILE A 89 -1.87 5.35 15.79
CA ILE A 89 -2.06 6.47 16.71
C ILE A 89 -1.21 7.69 16.36
N ARG A 90 -0.61 7.73 15.18
CA ARG A 90 0.18 8.87 14.67
C ARG A 90 -0.47 10.23 14.94
N PRO A 91 -1.78 10.46 14.74
CA PRO A 91 -2.42 11.73 15.01
C PRO A 91 -2.26 12.24 16.44
N LEU A 92 -2.12 11.34 17.42
CA LEU A 92 -2.00 11.71 18.83
C LEU A 92 -0.65 12.33 19.19
N TYR A 93 0.43 11.94 18.49
CA TYR A 93 1.78 12.40 18.80
C TYR A 93 2.44 13.23 17.69
N ALA A 94 1.79 13.38 16.53
CA ALA A 94 2.32 14.14 15.40
C ALA A 94 2.71 15.58 15.77
N GLY A 95 1.95 16.22 16.66
CA GLY A 95 2.23 17.58 17.13
C GLY A 95 3.50 17.70 17.98
N TRP A 96 3.86 16.63 18.72
CA TRP A 96 5.02 16.63 19.62
C TRP A 96 6.27 16.06 18.93
N LEU A 97 6.07 15.07 18.07
CA LEU A 97 7.14 14.38 17.34
C LEU A 97 6.86 14.39 15.82
N PRO A 98 6.91 15.55 15.17
CA PRO A 98 6.54 15.67 13.76
C PRO A 98 7.45 14.84 12.84
N ALA A 99 8.73 14.69 13.22
CA ALA A 99 9.70 13.92 12.46
C ALA A 99 9.52 12.39 12.58
N LEU A 100 8.83 11.89 13.63
CA LEU A 100 8.65 10.46 13.85
C LEU A 100 7.50 9.91 13.01
N LYS A 101 7.67 9.86 11.70
CA LYS A 101 6.71 9.27 10.76
C LYS A 101 6.64 7.75 10.92
N PRO A 102 5.54 7.08 10.52
CA PRO A 102 5.38 5.63 10.62
C PRO A 102 6.55 4.83 10.06
N ALA A 103 7.15 5.27 8.94
CA ALA A 103 8.32 4.62 8.36
C ALA A 103 9.51 4.56 9.33
N TYR A 104 9.75 5.63 10.09
CA TYR A 104 10.81 5.65 11.10
C TYR A 104 10.48 4.80 12.32
N VAL A 105 9.19 4.71 12.69
CA VAL A 105 8.76 3.82 13.77
C VAL A 105 9.09 2.37 13.42
N PHE A 106 8.69 1.91 12.22
CA PHE A 106 9.02 0.56 11.74
C PHE A 106 10.54 0.34 11.64
N LEU A 107 11.28 1.34 11.15
CA LEU A 107 12.75 1.27 11.09
C LEU A 107 13.37 1.11 12.49
N ILE A 108 12.93 1.92 13.46
CA ILE A 108 13.44 1.86 14.85
C ILE A 108 13.12 0.48 15.45
N MET A 109 11.90 -0.03 15.31
CA MET A 109 11.52 -1.33 15.83
C MET A 109 12.30 -2.47 15.14
N GLY A 110 12.55 -2.34 13.83
CA GLY A 110 13.41 -3.27 13.10
C GLY A 110 14.87 -3.24 13.58
N LEU A 111 15.41 -2.05 13.86
CA LEU A 111 16.77 -1.91 14.41
C LEU A 111 16.85 -2.46 15.84
N LEU A 112 15.84 -2.28 16.66
CA LEU A 112 15.78 -2.85 18.01
C LEU A 112 15.82 -4.38 17.97
N ALA A 113 15.24 -5.01 16.94
CA ALA A 113 15.30 -6.46 16.80
C ALA A 113 16.73 -7.02 16.69
N PHE A 114 17.70 -6.22 16.24
CA PHE A 114 19.12 -6.61 16.24
C PHE A 114 19.79 -6.55 17.61
N THR A 115 19.18 -5.84 18.57
CA THR A 115 19.74 -5.63 19.90
C THR A 115 19.18 -6.58 20.96
N PHE A 116 18.05 -7.22 20.68
CA PHE A 116 17.44 -8.20 21.57
C PHE A 116 17.98 -9.60 21.31
N GLU A 117 18.04 -10.38 22.37
CA GLU A 117 18.44 -11.79 22.34
C GLU A 117 17.26 -12.69 22.69
N ASP A 118 17.27 -13.90 22.19
CA ASP A 118 16.34 -14.97 22.55
C ASP A 118 16.72 -15.64 23.86
N GLU A 119 15.98 -16.70 24.23
CA GLU A 119 16.25 -17.48 25.44
C GLU A 119 17.58 -18.28 25.41
N ASP A 120 18.16 -18.47 24.22
CA ASP A 120 19.46 -19.15 24.01
C ASP A 120 20.63 -18.13 23.96
N GLY A 121 20.37 -16.84 24.18
CA GLY A 121 21.37 -15.77 24.08
C GLY A 121 21.81 -15.46 22.65
N LYS A 122 20.99 -15.84 21.67
CA LYS A 122 21.22 -15.52 20.26
C LYS A 122 20.47 -14.25 19.89
N ALA A 123 21.09 -13.41 19.06
CA ALA A 123 20.44 -12.22 18.55
C ALA A 123 19.11 -12.58 17.85
N LEU A 124 18.05 -11.86 18.19
CA LEU A 124 16.71 -12.06 17.64
C LEU A 124 16.69 -11.89 16.11
N LEU A 125 17.49 -10.94 15.61
CA LEU A 125 17.68 -10.71 14.19
C LEU A 125 19.17 -10.53 13.89
N THR A 126 19.70 -11.30 12.96
CA THR A 126 21.06 -11.14 12.44
C THR A 126 21.04 -10.46 11.09
N TRP A 127 22.12 -9.75 10.72
CA TRP A 127 22.21 -9.10 9.42
C TRP A 127 22.10 -10.11 8.26
N GLU A 128 22.73 -11.25 8.39
CA GLU A 128 22.68 -12.30 7.37
C GLU A 128 21.23 -12.77 7.10
N PHE A 129 20.42 -12.90 8.14
CA PHE A 129 19.01 -13.27 8.00
C PHE A 129 18.20 -12.11 7.43
N ALA A 130 18.41 -10.88 7.93
CA ALA A 130 17.71 -9.68 7.48
C ALA A 130 18.01 -9.40 6.00
N GLU A 131 19.27 -9.49 5.58
CA GLU A 131 19.70 -9.26 4.20
C GLU A 131 18.99 -10.19 3.21
N LYS A 132 18.85 -11.46 3.58
CA LYS A 132 18.11 -12.45 2.76
C LYS A 132 16.59 -12.23 2.77
N GLY A 133 16.05 -11.70 3.87
CA GLY A 133 14.61 -11.44 4.04
C GLY A 133 14.15 -10.13 3.43
N VAL A 134 15.02 -9.14 3.25
CA VAL A 134 14.66 -7.85 2.66
C VAL A 134 14.42 -8.01 1.16
N MET A 135 13.26 -7.55 0.72
CA MET A 135 12.90 -7.55 -0.71
C MET A 135 13.58 -6.40 -1.45
N TRP A 136 14.90 -6.49 -1.67
CA TRP A 136 15.72 -5.45 -2.32
C TRP A 136 15.15 -5.02 -3.67
N GLY A 137 14.62 -5.96 -4.45
CA GLY A 137 13.97 -5.65 -5.72
C GLY A 137 12.81 -4.68 -5.60
N MET A 138 12.05 -4.74 -4.50
CA MET A 138 10.97 -3.77 -4.26
C MET A 138 11.51 -2.38 -3.95
N LEU A 139 12.61 -2.25 -3.22
CA LEU A 139 13.24 -0.94 -2.96
C LEU A 139 13.69 -0.28 -4.28
N PHE A 140 14.34 -1.04 -5.16
CA PHE A 140 14.75 -0.55 -6.47
C PHE A 140 13.55 -0.23 -7.36
N LEU A 141 12.49 -1.03 -7.33
CA LEU A 141 11.25 -0.76 -8.06
C LEU A 141 10.60 0.55 -7.59
N PHE A 142 10.52 0.78 -6.27
CA PHE A 142 10.02 2.02 -5.71
C PHE A 142 10.87 3.22 -6.09
N ALA A 143 12.18 3.12 -5.91
CA ALA A 143 13.10 4.20 -6.27
C ALA A 143 13.02 4.54 -7.77
N GLY A 144 13.01 3.50 -8.62
CA GLY A 144 12.86 3.67 -10.07
C GLY A 144 11.52 4.27 -10.48
N GLY A 145 10.42 3.83 -9.84
CA GLY A 145 9.08 4.38 -10.08
C GLY A 145 8.97 5.85 -9.70
N LEU A 146 9.50 6.23 -8.53
CA LEU A 146 9.54 7.64 -8.11
C LEU A 146 10.41 8.49 -9.01
N ALA A 147 11.58 7.99 -9.43
CA ALA A 147 12.46 8.67 -10.37
C ALA A 147 11.79 8.86 -11.73
N LEU A 148 11.13 7.82 -12.25
CA LEU A 148 10.38 7.90 -13.51
C LEU A 148 9.24 8.91 -13.41
N GLY A 149 8.47 8.90 -12.33
CA GLY A 149 7.41 9.87 -12.08
C GLY A 149 7.92 11.30 -12.04
N SER A 150 9.08 11.53 -11.40
CA SER A 150 9.77 12.83 -11.38
C SER A 150 10.18 13.27 -12.78
N LEU A 151 10.82 12.37 -13.53
CA LEU A 151 11.25 12.63 -14.91
C LEU A 151 10.07 12.97 -15.82
N VAL A 152 8.98 12.22 -15.75
CA VAL A 152 7.76 12.47 -16.55
C VAL A 152 7.19 13.87 -16.25
N THR A 153 7.24 14.29 -14.98
CA THR A 153 6.76 15.61 -14.57
C THR A 153 7.73 16.72 -14.95
N GLU A 154 9.02 16.57 -14.65
CA GLU A 154 10.05 17.61 -14.85
C GLU A 154 10.39 17.85 -16.34
N THR A 155 10.31 16.82 -17.17
CA THR A 155 10.55 16.94 -18.61
C THR A 155 9.36 17.51 -19.39
N GLY A 156 8.20 17.69 -18.73
CA GLY A 156 6.97 18.08 -19.40
C GLY A 156 6.33 16.99 -20.25
N ALA A 157 6.83 15.76 -20.17
CA ALA A 157 6.23 14.62 -20.88
C ALA A 157 4.79 14.38 -20.43
N ALA A 158 4.51 14.52 -19.11
CA ALA A 158 3.15 14.44 -18.58
C ALA A 158 2.23 15.50 -19.20
N LEU A 159 2.72 16.72 -19.42
CA LEU A 159 1.94 17.79 -20.06
C LEU A 159 1.62 17.45 -21.52
N LYS A 160 2.58 16.93 -22.28
CA LYS A 160 2.35 16.48 -23.66
C LYS A 160 1.37 15.31 -23.75
N MET A 161 1.46 14.37 -22.81
CA MET A 161 0.46 13.29 -22.69
C MET A 161 -0.92 13.86 -22.37
N ALA A 162 -0.98 14.83 -21.48
CA ALA A 162 -2.22 15.52 -21.14
C ALA A 162 -2.81 16.25 -22.38
N GLU A 163 -1.98 17.00 -23.13
CA GLU A 163 -2.41 17.67 -24.38
C GLU A 163 -2.98 16.68 -25.40
N ALA A 164 -2.38 15.51 -25.57
CA ALA A 164 -2.89 14.46 -26.44
C ALA A 164 -4.27 13.92 -25.97
N ILE A 165 -4.49 13.85 -24.66
CA ILE A 165 -5.75 13.39 -24.07
C ILE A 165 -6.83 14.48 -24.08
N THR A 166 -6.48 15.77 -24.10
CA THR A 166 -7.46 16.86 -24.23
C THR A 166 -8.18 16.86 -25.59
N LEU A 167 -7.72 16.08 -26.56
CA LEU A 167 -8.49 15.79 -27.78
C LEU A 167 -9.74 14.93 -27.49
N LEU A 168 -9.81 14.28 -26.35
CA LEU A 168 -11.01 13.59 -25.88
C LEU A 168 -11.94 14.59 -25.17
N PRO A 169 -13.26 14.44 -25.28
CA PRO A 169 -14.23 15.34 -24.64
C PRO A 169 -14.33 15.06 -23.13
N LEU A 170 -13.23 15.31 -22.39
CA LEU A 170 -13.17 15.13 -20.95
C LEU A 170 -13.54 16.45 -20.27
N THR A 171 -14.69 16.50 -19.62
CA THR A 171 -15.23 17.71 -18.99
C THR A 171 -15.17 17.69 -17.45
N GLY A 172 -14.60 16.62 -16.87
CA GLY A 172 -14.54 16.42 -15.42
C GLY A 172 -15.72 15.63 -14.85
N GLY A 173 -16.58 15.10 -15.72
CA GLY A 173 -17.71 14.25 -15.35
C GLY A 173 -17.34 12.76 -15.25
N LEU A 174 -18.38 11.90 -15.40
CA LEU A 174 -18.22 10.43 -15.34
C LEU A 174 -17.33 9.90 -16.46
N GLU A 175 -17.31 10.55 -17.62
CA GLU A 175 -16.42 10.21 -18.73
C GLU A 175 -14.95 10.32 -18.35
N THR A 176 -14.58 11.35 -17.58
CA THR A 176 -13.21 11.56 -17.09
C THR A 176 -12.85 10.51 -16.03
N VAL A 177 -13.78 10.23 -15.11
CA VAL A 177 -13.62 9.16 -14.11
C VAL A 177 -13.41 7.83 -14.82
N PHE A 178 -14.25 7.50 -15.83
CA PHE A 178 -14.13 6.25 -16.58
C PHE A 178 -12.80 6.16 -17.35
N ALA A 179 -12.37 7.23 -17.99
CA ALA A 179 -11.12 7.28 -18.73
C ALA A 179 -9.92 7.03 -17.81
N PHE A 180 -9.87 7.69 -16.64
CA PHE A 180 -8.79 7.47 -15.68
C PHE A 180 -8.81 6.09 -15.04
N THR A 181 -10.00 5.56 -14.73
CA THR A 181 -10.17 4.19 -14.24
C THR A 181 -9.65 3.20 -15.28
N LEU A 182 -10.12 3.31 -16.53
CA LEU A 182 -9.72 2.41 -17.61
C LEU A 182 -8.19 2.45 -17.85
N PHE A 183 -7.62 3.65 -17.94
CA PHE A 183 -6.19 3.84 -18.10
C PHE A 183 -5.39 3.18 -16.96
N SER A 184 -5.81 3.42 -15.71
CA SER A 184 -5.15 2.85 -14.53
C SER A 184 -5.27 1.33 -14.49
N THR A 185 -6.46 0.79 -14.77
CA THR A 185 -6.70 -0.65 -14.79
C THR A 185 -5.89 -1.35 -15.89
N VAL A 186 -5.87 -0.80 -17.11
CA VAL A 186 -5.06 -1.38 -18.20
C VAL A 186 -3.57 -1.40 -17.83
N LEU A 187 -3.06 -0.32 -17.24
CA LEU A 187 -1.65 -0.29 -16.81
C LEU A 187 -1.35 -1.31 -15.72
N THR A 188 -2.24 -1.50 -14.76
CA THR A 188 -1.99 -2.46 -13.66
C THR A 188 -2.12 -3.90 -14.12
N GLU A 189 -2.93 -4.21 -15.14
CA GLU A 189 -3.03 -5.55 -15.72
C GLU A 189 -1.77 -5.98 -16.47
N ILE A 190 -1.04 -5.03 -17.06
CA ILE A 190 0.20 -5.30 -17.80
C ILE A 190 1.49 -5.07 -16.99
N SER A 191 1.37 -4.49 -15.78
CA SER A 191 2.50 -4.18 -14.92
C SER A 191 2.15 -4.45 -13.46
N SER A 192 3.11 -4.26 -12.53
CA SER A 192 2.78 -4.33 -11.11
C SER A 192 1.99 -3.10 -10.66
N ASN A 193 1.10 -3.26 -9.65
CA ASN A 193 0.33 -2.14 -9.07
C ASN A 193 1.23 -0.96 -8.68
N THR A 194 2.45 -1.23 -8.21
CA THR A 194 3.41 -0.18 -7.81
C THR A 194 3.97 0.56 -9.02
N ALA A 195 4.32 -0.15 -10.09
CA ALA A 195 4.79 0.47 -11.32
C ALA A 195 3.65 1.23 -12.02
N ALA A 196 2.45 0.66 -12.05
CA ALA A 196 1.25 1.34 -12.53
C ALA A 196 1.00 2.64 -11.77
N ALA A 197 1.05 2.62 -10.43
CA ALA A 197 0.87 3.81 -9.61
C ALA A 197 1.91 4.90 -9.91
N ALA A 198 3.17 4.51 -10.05
CA ALA A 198 4.27 5.45 -10.33
C ALA A 198 4.10 6.20 -11.66
N ILE A 199 3.45 5.58 -12.65
CA ILE A 199 3.14 6.19 -13.94
C ILE A 199 1.78 6.90 -13.91
N THR A 200 0.75 6.25 -13.40
CA THR A 200 -0.63 6.73 -13.45
C THR A 200 -0.82 8.01 -12.63
N VAL A 201 -0.26 8.06 -11.42
CA VAL A 201 -0.48 9.20 -10.51
C VAL A 201 -0.01 10.53 -11.12
N PRO A 202 1.25 10.67 -11.60
CA PRO A 202 1.69 11.92 -12.22
C PRO A 202 0.94 12.24 -13.52
N VAL A 203 0.56 11.23 -14.31
CA VAL A 203 -0.19 11.42 -15.55
C VAL A 203 -1.59 11.95 -15.26
N VAL A 204 -2.34 11.29 -14.36
CA VAL A 204 -3.68 11.74 -13.95
C VAL A 204 -3.63 13.14 -13.33
N GLN A 205 -2.61 13.43 -12.52
CA GLN A 205 -2.38 14.76 -11.97
C GLN A 205 -2.23 15.81 -13.08
N SER A 206 -1.35 15.54 -14.03
CA SER A 206 -1.06 16.49 -15.11
C SER A 206 -2.27 16.72 -16.01
N ILE A 207 -3.04 15.66 -16.33
CA ILE A 207 -4.26 15.76 -17.13
C ILE A 207 -5.34 16.57 -16.37
N ALA A 208 -5.58 16.27 -15.11
CA ALA A 208 -6.55 16.98 -14.30
C ALA A 208 -6.20 18.48 -14.20
N GLN A 209 -4.92 18.81 -14.01
CA GLN A 209 -4.44 20.19 -13.98
C GLN A 209 -4.61 20.88 -15.34
N ALA A 210 -4.28 20.22 -16.45
CA ALA A 210 -4.45 20.77 -17.80
C ALA A 210 -5.93 21.06 -18.14
N LEU A 211 -6.84 20.23 -17.61
CA LEU A 211 -8.29 20.43 -17.74
C LEU A 211 -8.87 21.44 -16.72
N GLY A 212 -8.06 22.03 -15.85
CA GLY A 212 -8.50 22.93 -14.79
C GLY A 212 -9.35 22.26 -13.71
N LEU A 213 -9.22 20.93 -13.54
CA LEU A 213 -9.99 20.13 -12.59
C LEU A 213 -9.30 20.02 -11.25
N ASN A 214 -10.07 19.80 -10.17
CA ASN A 214 -9.50 19.42 -8.88
C ASN A 214 -8.88 18.01 -8.99
N THR A 215 -7.57 17.94 -8.88
CA THR A 215 -6.78 16.72 -9.08
C THR A 215 -7.10 15.63 -8.04
N ILE A 216 -7.42 16.01 -6.80
CA ILE A 216 -7.52 15.07 -5.67
C ILE A 216 -8.53 13.95 -5.89
N PRO A 217 -9.80 14.21 -6.32
CA PRO A 217 -10.77 13.14 -6.56
C PRO A 217 -10.29 12.13 -7.61
N TYR A 218 -9.64 12.61 -8.68
CA TYR A 218 -9.18 11.74 -9.77
C TYR A 218 -7.98 10.88 -9.37
N LEU A 219 -7.13 11.37 -8.45
CA LEU A 219 -6.08 10.55 -7.85
C LEU A 219 -6.68 9.41 -7.02
N PHE A 220 -7.75 9.66 -6.27
CA PHE A 220 -8.45 8.59 -5.54
C PHE A 220 -9.07 7.57 -6.49
N VAL A 221 -9.65 8.01 -7.61
CA VAL A 221 -10.17 7.12 -8.66
C VAL A 221 -9.05 6.22 -9.22
N ALA A 222 -7.91 6.81 -9.56
CA ALA A 222 -6.77 6.05 -10.05
C ALA A 222 -6.28 5.03 -9.00
N ILE A 223 -6.20 5.43 -7.72
CA ILE A 223 -5.79 4.56 -6.61
C ILE A 223 -6.69 3.33 -6.49
N VAL A 224 -8.00 3.50 -6.59
CA VAL A 224 -8.94 2.38 -6.56
C VAL A 224 -8.75 1.47 -7.76
N ALA A 225 -8.43 2.03 -8.92
CA ALA A 225 -8.34 1.29 -10.18
C ALA A 225 -7.09 0.41 -10.30
N PHE A 226 -5.99 0.75 -9.61
CA PHE A 226 -4.77 -0.07 -9.65
C PHE A 226 -4.54 -0.93 -8.38
N ASN A 227 -5.51 -1.01 -7.47
CA ASN A 227 -5.50 -1.89 -6.31
C ASN A 227 -6.53 -3.01 -6.44
#